data_34f9599330bb89b1c81b4d9967a02b6c
#
_entry.id   34f9599330bb89b1c81b4d9967a02b6c
#
_cell.length_a   1.000
_cell.length_b   1.000
_cell.length_c   1.000
_cell.angle_alpha   90.00
_cell.angle_beta   90.00
_cell.angle_gamma   90.00
#
_symmetry.space_group_name_H-M   'P 1'
#
loop_
_entity.id
_entity.type
_entity.pdbx_description
1 polymer ?
#
loop_
_entity_poly.entity_id
_entity_poly.type
_entity_poly.pdbx_seq_one_letter_code
_entity_poly.pdbx_strand_id
1 'polypeptide(L)'
;MAGSLDADINIGDIVISTDAVQHDMDVSMLGDPVGQIPRMDTFSFPADEKLVKLAVEVNKEVNPDIQTFTGRVLSGDQFISGKEKKEYLVKTFDGKCAEMEGAAMAQPAYLNKVSYVIIRAISDKADNSATMDYPEFVKMAITHYVGLGKGLVERM
;
A
#
# COMPACT_ATOMS: atom_id res chain seq x y z
N MET A 1 -7.48 3.43 -0.62
CA MET A 1 -6.76 4.46 -1.40
C MET A 1 -5.45 4.77 -0.69
N ALA A 2 -4.46 5.37 -1.39
CA ALA A 2 -3.15 5.67 -0.80
C ALA A 2 -2.48 6.85 -1.51
N GLY A 3 -1.62 7.56 -0.79
CA GLY A 3 -0.71 8.56 -1.34
C GLY A 3 0.56 7.91 -1.89
N SER A 4 1.00 8.28 -3.09
CA SER A 4 2.23 7.77 -3.69
C SER A 4 3.47 8.31 -2.99
N LEU A 5 4.38 7.41 -2.63
CA LEU A 5 5.72 7.75 -2.15
C LEU A 5 6.77 7.72 -3.27
N ASP A 6 6.44 7.14 -4.42
CA ASP A 6 7.30 6.99 -5.58
C ASP A 6 6.91 8.00 -6.68
N ALA A 7 7.89 8.66 -7.28
CA ALA A 7 7.65 9.68 -8.30
C ALA A 7 7.05 9.11 -9.59
N ASP A 8 7.38 7.85 -9.92
CA ASP A 8 6.94 7.19 -11.15
C ASP A 8 5.48 6.69 -11.09
N ILE A 9 4.91 6.61 -9.88
CA ILE A 9 3.54 6.14 -9.68
C ILE A 9 2.57 7.31 -9.78
N ASN A 10 1.64 7.26 -10.72
CA ASN A 10 0.68 8.32 -10.98
C ASN A 10 -0.65 8.10 -10.23
N ILE A 11 -1.41 9.18 -10.13
CA ILE A 11 -2.79 9.11 -9.62
C ILE A 11 -3.61 8.22 -10.55
N GLY A 12 -4.36 7.27 -9.97
CA GLY A 12 -5.09 6.24 -10.70
C GLY A 12 -4.37 4.91 -10.84
N ASP A 13 -3.03 4.89 -10.74
CA ASP A 13 -2.26 3.65 -10.77
C ASP A 13 -2.55 2.76 -9.55
N ILE A 14 -2.26 1.48 -9.68
CA ILE A 14 -2.45 0.47 -8.62
C ILE A 14 -1.10 0.06 -8.04
N VAL A 15 -1.02 0.06 -6.71
CA VAL A 15 0.07 -0.56 -5.94
C VAL A 15 -0.43 -1.85 -5.29
N ILE A 16 0.28 -2.96 -5.53
CA ILE A 16 0.05 -4.28 -4.94
C ILE A 16 1.19 -4.54 -3.95
N SER A 17 0.84 -4.82 -2.69
CA SER A 17 1.85 -4.97 -1.63
C SER A 17 2.72 -6.20 -1.83
N THR A 18 4.03 -6.04 -1.61
CA THR A 18 4.93 -7.16 -1.33
C THR A 18 5.03 -7.44 0.16
N ASP A 19 4.91 -6.40 0.96
CA ASP A 19 4.80 -6.43 2.42
C ASP A 19 4.13 -5.14 2.94
N ALA A 20 3.87 -5.10 4.24
CA ALA A 20 3.35 -3.92 4.91
C ALA A 20 4.14 -3.62 6.18
N VAL A 21 4.29 -2.32 6.51
CA VAL A 21 4.97 -1.83 7.72
C VAL A 21 4.12 -0.78 8.41
N GLN A 22 4.04 -0.83 9.74
CA GLN A 22 3.44 0.21 10.57
C GLN A 22 4.46 1.34 10.78
N HIS A 23 4.49 2.33 9.91
CA HIS A 23 5.56 3.33 9.85
C HIS A 23 5.60 4.30 11.04
N ASP A 24 4.51 4.45 11.77
CA ASP A 24 4.39 5.34 12.92
C ASP A 24 4.50 4.64 14.28
N MET A 25 4.75 3.33 14.28
CA MET A 25 5.16 2.63 15.48
C MET A 25 6.58 3.05 15.83
N ASP A 26 6.75 3.74 16.94
CA ASP A 26 8.06 4.22 17.39
C ASP A 26 8.28 3.91 18.86
N VAL A 27 9.09 2.91 19.09
CA VAL A 27 9.62 2.53 20.41
C VAL A 27 11.16 2.52 20.41
N SER A 28 11.76 3.35 19.57
CA SER A 28 13.20 3.44 19.38
C SER A 28 13.95 3.76 20.67
N MET A 29 13.32 4.44 21.62
CA MET A 29 13.86 4.67 22.96
C MET A 29 14.09 3.35 23.76
N LEU A 30 13.46 2.25 23.37
CA LEU A 30 13.64 0.91 23.95
C LEU A 30 14.64 0.06 23.17
N GLY A 31 15.18 0.58 22.06
CA GLY A 31 16.20 -0.08 21.22
C GLY A 31 15.67 -0.75 19.95
N ASP A 32 14.36 -0.78 19.73
CA ASP A 32 13.79 -1.28 18.49
C ASP A 32 13.86 -0.22 17.37
N PRO A 33 14.04 -0.62 16.11
CA PRO A 33 13.96 0.34 15.00
C PRO A 33 12.54 0.90 14.84
N VAL A 34 12.42 2.14 14.35
CA VAL A 34 11.13 2.73 14.00
C VAL A 34 10.40 1.83 13.00
N GLY A 35 9.12 1.57 13.21
CA GLY A 35 8.31 0.64 12.42
C GLY A 35 8.28 -0.80 12.95
N GLN A 36 9.19 -1.15 13.85
CA GLN A 36 9.19 -2.46 14.50
C GLN A 36 8.09 -2.54 15.56
N ILE A 37 7.18 -3.47 15.43
CA ILE A 37 6.21 -3.76 16.48
C ILE A 37 6.90 -4.57 17.56
N PRO A 38 6.88 -4.13 18.82
CA PRO A 38 7.57 -4.81 19.92
C PRO A 38 7.17 -6.28 20.06
N ARG A 39 8.15 -7.13 20.33
CA ARG A 39 7.97 -8.59 20.51
C ARG A 39 7.53 -9.36 19.25
N MET A 40 7.46 -8.71 18.08
CA MET A 40 7.29 -9.41 16.81
C MET A 40 8.65 -9.91 16.31
N ASP A 41 8.65 -11.10 15.71
CA ASP A 41 9.82 -11.73 15.11
C ASP A 41 10.10 -11.26 13.67
N THR A 42 9.29 -10.31 13.20
CA THR A 42 9.42 -9.71 11.87
C THR A 42 9.28 -8.19 11.94
N PHE A 43 10.02 -7.49 11.06
CA PHE A 43 9.91 -6.04 10.88
C PHE A 43 8.72 -5.65 10.00
N SER A 44 8.46 -6.43 8.95
CA SER A 44 7.35 -6.21 8.03
C SER A 44 6.50 -7.47 7.94
N PHE A 45 5.27 -7.29 7.49
CA PHE A 45 4.34 -8.40 7.27
C PHE A 45 4.34 -8.74 5.77
N PRO A 46 4.93 -9.89 5.36
CA PRO A 46 5.00 -10.27 3.95
C PRO A 46 3.62 -10.65 3.41
N ALA A 47 3.30 -10.17 2.22
CA ALA A 47 2.13 -10.59 1.47
C ALA A 47 2.35 -12.00 0.87
N ASP A 48 1.27 -12.70 0.55
CA ASP A 48 1.35 -13.99 -0.11
C ASP A 48 1.80 -13.81 -1.58
N GLU A 49 2.94 -14.39 -1.95
CA GLU A 49 3.53 -14.24 -3.28
C GLU A 49 2.62 -14.71 -4.43
N LYS A 50 1.78 -15.73 -4.18
CA LYS A 50 0.85 -16.24 -5.20
C LYS A 50 -0.26 -15.23 -5.42
N LEU A 51 -0.79 -14.64 -4.33
CA LEU A 51 -1.79 -13.58 -4.42
C LEU A 51 -1.23 -12.32 -5.07
N VAL A 52 0.01 -11.95 -4.78
CA VAL A 52 0.69 -10.80 -5.42
C VAL A 52 0.80 -11.03 -6.93
N LYS A 53 1.31 -12.17 -7.37
CA LYS A 53 1.44 -12.53 -8.80
C LYS A 53 0.08 -12.51 -9.49
N LEU A 54 -0.91 -13.17 -8.90
CA LEU A 54 -2.26 -13.22 -9.43
C LEU A 54 -2.87 -11.82 -9.55
N ALA A 55 -2.70 -10.96 -8.54
CA ALA A 55 -3.22 -9.60 -8.56
C ALA A 55 -2.57 -8.74 -9.66
N VAL A 56 -1.25 -8.91 -9.89
CA VAL A 56 -0.54 -8.22 -10.99
C VAL A 56 -1.07 -8.68 -12.34
N GLU A 57 -1.23 -9.98 -12.56
CA GLU A 57 -1.72 -10.54 -13.82
C GLU A 57 -3.15 -10.06 -14.11
N VAL A 58 -4.04 -10.21 -13.13
CA VAL A 58 -5.44 -9.81 -13.27
C VAL A 58 -5.53 -8.30 -13.53
N ASN A 59 -4.80 -7.46 -12.77
CA ASN A 59 -4.89 -6.02 -12.95
C ASN A 59 -4.44 -5.58 -14.36
N LYS A 60 -3.35 -6.13 -14.86
CA LYS A 60 -2.87 -5.85 -16.23
C LYS A 60 -3.88 -6.25 -17.32
N GLU A 61 -4.65 -7.31 -17.07
CA GLU A 61 -5.65 -7.79 -18.03
C GLU A 61 -6.93 -6.94 -18.00
N VAL A 62 -7.45 -6.66 -16.78
CA VAL A 62 -8.74 -5.98 -16.63
C VAL A 62 -8.64 -4.44 -16.67
N ASN A 63 -7.46 -3.90 -16.40
CA ASN A 63 -7.17 -2.47 -16.32
C ASN A 63 -5.91 -2.11 -17.16
N PRO A 64 -5.92 -2.34 -18.48
CA PRO A 64 -4.74 -2.13 -19.33
C PRO A 64 -4.36 -0.65 -19.51
N ASP A 65 -5.23 0.26 -19.12
CA ASP A 65 -5.10 1.72 -19.22
C ASP A 65 -4.34 2.36 -18.05
N ILE A 66 -4.10 1.60 -16.96
CA ILE A 66 -3.35 2.08 -15.79
C ILE A 66 -2.13 1.19 -15.51
N GLN A 67 -1.15 1.77 -14.80
CA GLN A 67 0.05 1.03 -14.42
C GLN A 67 -0.16 0.23 -13.13
N THR A 68 0.57 -0.88 -13.04
CA THR A 68 0.60 -1.76 -11.87
C THR A 68 2.01 -1.77 -11.29
N PHE A 69 2.12 -1.38 -10.04
CA PHE A 69 3.37 -1.41 -9.28
C PHE A 69 3.29 -2.41 -8.15
N THR A 70 4.42 -2.96 -7.76
CA THR A 70 4.55 -3.81 -6.58
C THR A 70 5.55 -3.20 -5.61
N GLY A 71 5.33 -3.38 -4.32
CA GLY A 71 6.28 -2.93 -3.30
C GLY A 71 5.66 -2.78 -1.93
N ARG A 72 6.44 -2.20 -1.03
CA ARG A 72 6.04 -2.01 0.37
C ARG A 72 4.95 -0.97 0.52
N VAL A 73 3.92 -1.34 1.31
CA VAL A 73 2.86 -0.44 1.75
C VAL A 73 3.16 0.03 3.17
N LEU A 74 3.12 1.35 3.38
CA LEU A 74 3.32 1.95 4.70
C LEU A 74 1.98 2.36 5.29
N SER A 75 1.68 1.86 6.48
CA SER A 75 0.45 2.22 7.21
C SER A 75 0.77 3.03 8.45
N GLY A 76 -0.11 3.97 8.79
CA GLY A 76 -0.03 4.74 10.03
C GLY A 76 -1.24 5.65 10.19
N ASP A 77 -1.50 6.11 11.41
CA ASP A 77 -2.67 6.95 11.72
C ASP A 77 -2.46 8.43 11.36
N GLN A 78 -1.76 8.67 10.22
CA GLN A 78 -1.43 10.00 9.74
C GLN A 78 -1.70 10.12 8.24
N PHE A 79 -2.43 11.17 7.86
CA PHE A 79 -2.50 11.57 6.45
C PHE A 79 -1.16 12.20 6.02
N ILE A 80 -0.49 11.59 5.06
CA ILE A 80 0.82 12.04 4.58
C ILE A 80 0.63 13.05 3.45
N SER A 81 0.91 14.32 3.72
CA SER A 81 0.75 15.42 2.75
C SER A 81 1.97 16.34 2.64
N GLY A 82 2.99 16.15 3.47
CA GLY A 82 4.18 17.01 3.51
C GLY A 82 5.40 16.39 2.86
N LYS A 83 6.12 17.17 2.05
CA LYS A 83 7.33 16.72 1.35
C LYS A 83 8.38 16.12 2.29
N GLU A 84 8.65 16.76 3.41
CA GLU A 84 9.64 16.28 4.40
C GLU A 84 9.25 14.91 4.98
N LYS A 85 7.98 14.73 5.31
CA LYS A 85 7.48 13.44 5.83
C LYS A 85 7.55 12.36 4.76
N LYS A 86 7.18 12.68 3.52
CA LYS A 86 7.32 11.78 2.37
C LYS A 86 8.77 11.33 2.18
N GLU A 87 9.72 12.28 2.13
CA GLU A 87 11.16 11.98 1.99
C GLU A 87 11.67 11.11 3.14
N TYR A 88 11.25 11.39 4.37
CA TYR A 88 11.57 10.57 5.53
C TYR A 88 11.07 9.13 5.37
N LEU A 89 9.81 8.94 4.96
CA LEU A 89 9.21 7.61 4.76
C LEU A 89 9.91 6.82 3.67
N VAL A 90 10.22 7.47 2.54
CA VAL A 90 10.96 6.84 1.46
C VAL A 90 12.35 6.40 1.93
N LYS A 91 13.09 7.31 2.57
CA LYS A 91 14.46 7.04 3.04
C LYS A 91 14.52 5.94 4.10
N THR A 92 13.53 5.91 5.01
CA THR A 92 13.55 5.00 6.16
C THR A 92 13.01 3.61 5.81
N PHE A 93 11.99 3.53 4.95
CA PHE A 93 11.23 2.30 4.75
C PHE A 93 11.23 1.79 3.32
N ASP A 94 11.65 2.58 2.33
CA ASP A 94 11.58 2.25 0.91
C ASP A 94 10.15 1.88 0.45
N GLY A 95 9.16 2.64 0.96
CA GLY A 95 7.74 2.41 0.68
C GLY A 95 7.31 2.93 -0.69
N LYS A 96 6.35 2.25 -1.34
CA LYS A 96 5.74 2.67 -2.60
C LYS A 96 4.54 3.58 -2.41
N CYS A 97 3.77 3.36 -1.37
CA CYS A 97 2.64 4.22 -0.99
C CYS A 97 2.42 4.23 0.52
N ALA A 98 1.70 5.25 0.99
CA ALA A 98 1.27 5.40 2.37
C ALA A 98 -0.26 5.44 2.48
N GLU A 99 -0.80 4.77 3.49
CA GLU A 99 -2.23 4.66 3.79
C GLU A 99 -2.44 4.40 5.28
N MET A 100 -3.64 4.05 5.73
CA MET A 100 -3.97 4.07 7.15
C MET A 100 -4.56 2.75 7.69
N GLU A 101 -4.64 1.66 6.91
CA GLU A 101 -5.34 0.43 7.33
C GLU A 101 -4.57 -0.88 7.06
N GLY A 102 -3.69 -0.89 6.07
CA GLY A 102 -3.12 -2.13 5.52
C GLY A 102 -2.30 -2.93 6.51
N ALA A 103 -1.39 -2.30 7.26
CA ALA A 103 -0.59 -3.02 8.24
C ALA A 103 -1.42 -3.52 9.44
N ALA A 104 -2.50 -2.81 9.81
CA ALA A 104 -3.42 -3.25 10.84
C ALA A 104 -4.19 -4.53 10.45
N MET A 105 -4.37 -4.77 9.14
CA MET A 105 -4.90 -6.04 8.61
C MET A 105 -3.79 -7.09 8.42
N ALA A 106 -2.63 -6.67 7.96
CA ALA A 106 -1.50 -7.55 7.68
C ALA A 106 -0.96 -8.24 8.94
N GLN A 107 -0.87 -7.52 10.05
CA GLN A 107 -0.39 -8.07 11.32
C GLN A 107 -1.22 -9.25 11.82
N PRO A 108 -2.56 -9.16 11.98
CA PRO A 108 -3.36 -10.31 12.39
C PRO A 108 -3.38 -11.42 11.34
N ALA A 109 -3.30 -11.12 10.04
CA ALA A 109 -3.15 -12.14 9.01
C ALA A 109 -1.85 -12.93 9.19
N TYR A 110 -0.72 -12.24 9.41
CA TYR A 110 0.56 -12.86 9.69
C TYR A 110 0.51 -13.76 10.94
N LEU A 111 -0.01 -13.24 12.06
CA LEU A 111 -0.12 -13.97 13.32
C LEU A 111 -0.99 -15.24 13.21
N ASN A 112 -2.03 -15.19 12.39
CA ASN A 112 -2.95 -16.30 12.18
C ASN A 112 -2.60 -17.16 10.95
N LYS A 113 -1.49 -16.88 10.26
CA LYS A 113 -1.03 -17.60 9.06
C LYS A 113 -2.08 -17.59 7.93
N VAL A 114 -2.78 -16.49 7.78
CA VAL A 114 -3.76 -16.25 6.71
C VAL A 114 -3.07 -15.53 5.57
N SER A 115 -3.15 -16.11 4.36
CA SER A 115 -2.65 -15.47 3.14
C SER A 115 -3.41 -14.17 2.86
N TYR A 116 -2.68 -13.11 2.51
CA TYR A 116 -3.27 -11.81 2.19
C TYR A 116 -2.44 -11.07 1.13
N VAL A 117 -3.06 -10.09 0.51
CA VAL A 117 -2.43 -9.06 -0.30
C VAL A 117 -3.15 -7.74 -0.09
N ILE A 118 -2.41 -6.63 -0.05
CA ILE A 118 -2.98 -5.29 0.00
C ILE A 118 -2.92 -4.69 -1.39
N ILE A 119 -4.03 -4.12 -1.85
CA ILE A 119 -4.13 -3.45 -3.15
C ILE A 119 -4.60 -2.02 -2.90
N ARG A 120 -3.88 -1.04 -3.47
CA ARG A 120 -4.19 0.38 -3.29
C ARG A 120 -4.24 1.12 -4.63
N ALA A 121 -5.32 1.86 -4.89
CA ALA A 121 -5.32 2.89 -5.93
C ALA A 121 -4.70 4.16 -5.37
N ILE A 122 -3.86 4.78 -6.16
CA ILE A 122 -3.18 6.01 -5.77
C ILE A 122 -4.10 7.20 -6.00
N SER A 123 -4.43 7.90 -4.92
CA SER A 123 -5.32 9.07 -4.90
C SER A 123 -4.59 10.40 -4.97
N ASP A 124 -3.33 10.43 -4.55
CA ASP A 124 -2.52 11.64 -4.44
C ASP A 124 -1.02 11.30 -4.45
N LYS A 125 -0.18 12.33 -4.51
CA LYS A 125 1.27 12.18 -4.51
C LYS A 125 1.91 12.23 -3.12
N ALA A 126 1.11 12.15 -2.05
CA ALA A 126 1.57 12.30 -0.66
C ALA A 126 2.41 13.58 -0.43
N ASP A 127 2.16 14.60 -1.22
CA ASP A 127 2.76 15.93 -1.14
C ASP A 127 1.70 17.00 -1.43
N ASN A 128 2.05 18.26 -1.25
CA ASN A 128 1.10 19.37 -1.43
C ASN A 128 0.72 19.65 -2.90
N SER A 129 1.11 18.81 -3.86
CA SER A 129 0.87 19.04 -5.28
C SER A 129 -0.49 18.53 -5.79
N ALA A 130 -1.20 17.74 -5.00
CA ALA A 130 -2.41 17.06 -5.46
C ALA A 130 -3.67 17.91 -5.25
N THR A 131 -4.21 18.42 -6.35
CA THR A 131 -5.59 18.87 -6.44
C THR A 131 -6.35 17.97 -7.42
N MET A 132 -6.70 16.76 -7.01
CA MET A 132 -7.65 15.97 -7.79
C MET A 132 -9.07 16.21 -7.26
N ASP A 133 -10.04 16.28 -8.16
CA ASP A 133 -11.45 16.19 -7.78
C ASP A 133 -11.72 14.79 -7.20
N TYR A 134 -11.77 14.71 -5.88
CA TYR A 134 -11.94 13.46 -5.15
C TYR A 134 -13.18 12.65 -5.59
N PRO A 135 -14.35 13.24 -5.85
CA PRO A 135 -15.51 12.52 -6.42
C PRO A 135 -15.24 11.88 -7.78
N GLU A 136 -14.50 12.53 -8.67
CA GLU A 136 -14.15 11.99 -9.99
C GLU A 136 -13.16 10.82 -9.85
N PHE A 137 -12.13 11.01 -9.03
CA PHE A 137 -11.18 9.94 -8.70
C PHE A 137 -11.89 8.70 -8.15
N VAL A 138 -12.80 8.85 -7.18
CA VAL A 138 -13.53 7.73 -6.56
C VAL A 138 -14.31 6.93 -7.62
N LYS A 139 -14.97 7.58 -8.57
CA LYS A 139 -15.70 6.90 -9.64
C LYS A 139 -14.78 6.05 -10.52
N MET A 140 -13.64 6.60 -10.91
CA MET A 140 -12.64 5.89 -11.71
C MET A 140 -12.05 4.71 -10.92
N ALA A 141 -11.63 4.92 -9.68
CA ALA A 141 -11.06 3.91 -8.82
C ALA A 141 -12.04 2.74 -8.56
N ILE A 142 -13.31 3.01 -8.35
CA ILE A 142 -14.34 1.97 -8.16
C ILE A 142 -14.40 1.04 -9.39
N THR A 143 -14.36 1.58 -10.60
CA THR A 143 -14.41 0.77 -11.83
C THR A 143 -13.23 -0.19 -11.90
N HIS A 144 -12.01 0.30 -11.66
CA HIS A 144 -10.79 -0.51 -11.66
C HIS A 144 -10.79 -1.56 -10.52
N TYR A 145 -11.22 -1.16 -9.32
CA TYR A 145 -11.29 -2.10 -8.18
C TYR A 145 -12.31 -3.21 -8.36
N VAL A 146 -13.48 -2.91 -8.90
CA VAL A 146 -14.52 -3.92 -9.14
C VAL A 146 -14.03 -4.94 -10.16
N GLY A 147 -13.41 -4.50 -11.25
CA GLY A 147 -12.82 -5.40 -12.26
C GLY A 147 -11.73 -6.30 -11.67
N LEU A 148 -10.80 -5.70 -10.94
CA LEU A 148 -9.71 -6.43 -10.29
C LEU A 148 -10.22 -7.41 -9.23
N GLY A 149 -11.12 -6.96 -8.35
CA GLY A 149 -11.68 -7.81 -7.29
C GLY A 149 -12.44 -9.01 -7.83
N LYS A 150 -13.27 -8.80 -8.85
CA LYS A 150 -13.98 -9.88 -9.54
C LYS A 150 -13.02 -10.88 -10.16
N GLY A 151 -12.04 -10.40 -10.93
CA GLY A 151 -11.06 -11.24 -11.59
C GLY A 151 -10.19 -12.04 -10.62
N LEU A 152 -9.88 -11.50 -9.42
CA LEU A 152 -9.18 -12.23 -8.37
C LEU A 152 -10.05 -13.36 -7.79
N VAL A 153 -11.29 -13.06 -7.40
CA VAL A 153 -12.19 -14.07 -6.79
C VAL A 153 -12.49 -15.22 -7.75
N GLU A 154 -12.61 -14.94 -9.05
CA GLU A 154 -12.87 -15.98 -10.08
C GLU A 154 -11.68 -16.92 -10.31
N ARG A 155 -10.46 -16.55 -9.89
CA ARG A 155 -9.22 -17.30 -10.13
C ARG A 155 -8.55 -17.86 -8.87
N MET A 156 -9.09 -17.54 -7.70
CA MET A 156 -8.68 -18.09 -6.40
C MET A 156 -9.34 -19.44 -6.16
#